data_45d63d7ee163d757151a331ca608fca3
#
_entry.id   45d63d7ee163d757151a331ca608fca3
#
_cell.length_a   1.000
_cell.length_b   1.000
_cell.length_c   1.000
_cell.angle_alpha   90.00
_cell.angle_beta   90.00
_cell.angle_gamma   90.00
#
_symmetry.space_group_name_H-M   'P 1'
#
loop_
_entity.id
_entity.type
_entity.pdbx_description
1 polymer ?
#
loop_
_entity_poly.entity_id
_entity_poly.type
_entity_poly.pdbx_seq_one_letter_code
_entity_poly.pdbx_strand_id
1 'polypeptide(L)'
;NSEDLSSEEALVVYSGRSEELVGPLIQQFEDSAGTPVEVRYGDTAELAAQLLEEGEDTPADVFFSQDAGALQVMQDEGRTTALPQDVIKAVPAKFRSAQGQWVGTSGRARVMVYNTDQVQRSDLPSSVQALTDPAWQGAVGIAPTNASFQSFVTAMRMTLGEEQTQQWLEAMVANDVQRFENNTAILDAVNAGQVEVGLVNHYYWYEKAAELGAENMASANAEFAPGDIGNLVNVAGLAVLQASDPATAFVTYMLSDPAQEY
;
A
#
# COMPACT_ATOMS: atom_id res chain seq x y z
N ASN A 1 9.10 37.71 36.01
CA ASN A 1 8.55 36.37 35.91
C ASN A 1 8.42 36.01 34.44
N SER A 2 9.50 35.49 33.91
CA SER A 2 9.46 34.80 32.62
C SER A 2 8.83 33.43 32.88
N GLU A 3 7.60 33.25 32.45
CA GLU A 3 7.02 31.93 32.39
C GLU A 3 7.84 31.16 31.36
N ASP A 4 8.48 30.14 31.85
CA ASP A 4 9.17 29.10 31.10
C ASP A 4 8.07 28.39 30.29
N LEU A 5 7.91 28.77 29.02
CA LEU A 5 7.20 27.98 28.04
C LEU A 5 8.10 26.76 27.84
N SER A 6 7.78 25.65 28.54
CA SER A 6 8.34 24.37 28.22
C SER A 6 8.15 24.17 26.72
N SER A 7 9.26 24.16 25.99
CA SER A 7 9.25 23.72 24.59
C SER A 7 8.70 22.30 24.62
N GLU A 8 7.44 22.11 24.19
CA GLU A 8 6.94 20.77 23.95
C GLU A 8 7.92 20.12 22.99
N GLU A 9 8.49 19.03 23.42
CA GLU A 9 9.46 18.29 22.63
C GLU A 9 8.73 17.79 21.36
N ALA A 10 9.29 18.06 20.18
CA ALA A 10 8.65 17.70 18.93
C ALA A 10 8.53 16.19 18.81
N LEU A 11 7.40 15.71 18.32
CA LEU A 11 7.21 14.30 17.95
C LEU A 11 8.09 13.97 16.73
N VAL A 12 8.96 12.98 16.84
CA VAL A 12 9.86 12.59 15.74
C VAL A 12 9.27 11.41 14.97
N VAL A 13 9.02 11.61 13.68
CA VAL A 13 8.45 10.63 12.78
C VAL A 13 9.47 10.27 11.68
N TYR A 14 9.82 8.98 11.58
CA TYR A 14 10.53 8.47 10.41
C TYR A 14 9.51 7.97 9.38
N SER A 15 9.50 8.60 8.21
CA SER A 15 8.48 8.35 7.17
C SER A 15 9.07 7.79 5.89
N GLY A 16 8.66 6.57 5.57
CA GLY A 16 8.85 5.96 4.25
C GLY A 16 7.79 6.40 3.23
N ARG A 17 6.81 7.22 3.66
CA ARG A 17 5.84 7.88 2.78
C ARG A 17 6.41 9.22 2.34
N SER A 18 6.13 9.63 1.10
CA SER A 18 6.65 10.89 0.57
C SER A 18 6.04 12.11 1.26
N GLU A 19 6.82 13.18 1.36
CA GLU A 19 6.37 14.45 1.91
C GLU A 19 5.16 15.03 1.17
N GLU A 20 5.13 14.90 -0.16
CA GLU A 20 4.00 15.36 -0.99
C GLU A 20 2.69 14.71 -0.58
N LEU A 21 2.75 13.44 -0.15
CA LEU A 21 1.56 12.67 0.19
C LEU A 21 1.12 12.88 1.64
N VAL A 22 2.05 12.86 2.60
CA VAL A 22 1.69 12.86 4.02
C VAL A 22 1.99 14.17 4.74
N GLY A 23 2.81 15.05 4.15
CA GLY A 23 3.15 16.35 4.73
C GLY A 23 1.92 17.21 5.07
N PRO A 24 0.95 17.38 4.16
CA PRO A 24 -0.28 18.11 4.46
C PRO A 24 -1.10 17.51 5.60
N LEU A 25 -1.14 16.17 5.73
CA LEU A 25 -1.82 15.49 6.84
C LEU A 25 -1.11 15.72 8.18
N ILE A 26 0.23 15.71 8.16
CA ILE A 26 1.04 15.98 9.34
C ILE A 26 0.85 17.43 9.79
N GLN A 27 0.82 18.38 8.86
CA GLN A 27 0.54 19.79 9.16
C GLN A 27 -0.86 19.97 9.80
N GLN A 28 -1.87 19.27 9.28
CA GLN A 28 -3.22 19.30 9.87
C GLN A 28 -3.23 18.73 11.30
N PHE A 29 -2.44 17.69 11.56
CA PHE A 29 -2.27 17.16 12.91
C PHE A 29 -1.62 18.21 13.83
N GLU A 30 -0.51 18.82 13.42
CA GLU A 30 0.16 19.88 14.18
C GLU A 30 -0.80 21.03 14.54
N ASP A 31 -1.58 21.49 13.54
CA ASP A 31 -2.53 22.58 13.73
C ASP A 31 -3.68 22.21 14.70
N SER A 32 -4.10 20.94 14.67
CA SER A 32 -5.23 20.48 15.51
C SER A 32 -4.81 20.05 16.92
N ALA A 33 -3.64 19.43 17.05
CA ALA A 33 -3.15 18.88 18.31
C ALA A 33 -2.26 19.86 19.09
N GLY A 34 -1.70 20.87 18.43
CA GLY A 34 -0.71 21.79 18.99
C GLY A 34 0.65 21.14 19.25
N THR A 35 0.88 19.94 18.74
CA THR A 35 2.13 19.17 18.91
C THR A 35 3.00 19.35 17.68
N PRO A 36 4.21 19.93 17.78
CA PRO A 36 5.15 20.00 16.68
C PRO A 36 5.59 18.60 16.23
N VAL A 37 5.79 18.40 14.93
CA VAL A 37 6.25 17.14 14.35
C VAL A 37 7.51 17.37 13.53
N GLU A 38 8.57 16.67 13.87
CA GLU A 38 9.80 16.61 13.07
C GLU A 38 9.78 15.32 12.23
N VAL A 39 9.85 15.46 10.90
CA VAL A 39 9.76 14.32 10.01
C VAL A 39 11.09 14.07 9.31
N ARG A 40 11.56 12.84 9.37
CA ARG A 40 12.64 12.35 8.54
C ARG A 40 12.08 11.48 7.43
N TYR A 41 12.12 12.00 6.21
CA TYR A 41 11.71 11.28 5.01
C TYR A 41 12.86 10.43 4.46
N GLY A 42 12.53 9.23 3.96
CA GLY A 42 13.50 8.34 3.34
C GLY A 42 12.86 7.11 2.73
N ASP A 43 13.68 6.23 2.16
CA ASP A 43 13.21 4.90 1.74
C ASP A 43 12.85 4.06 2.97
N THR A 44 11.72 3.34 2.89
CA THR A 44 11.23 2.51 4.01
C THR A 44 12.26 1.49 4.49
N ALA A 45 12.95 0.81 3.58
CA ALA A 45 13.93 -0.21 3.94
C ALA A 45 15.19 0.41 4.56
N GLU A 46 15.63 1.57 4.06
CA GLU A 46 16.75 2.32 4.63
C GLU A 46 16.43 2.83 6.03
N LEU A 47 15.24 3.41 6.22
CA LEU A 47 14.79 3.87 7.54
C LEU A 47 14.63 2.71 8.53
N ALA A 48 14.10 1.57 8.10
CA ALA A 48 14.00 0.37 8.94
C ALA A 48 15.38 -0.13 9.38
N ALA A 49 16.35 -0.20 8.44
CA ALA A 49 17.72 -0.58 8.76
C ALA A 49 18.37 0.40 9.75
N GLN A 50 18.15 1.69 9.56
CA GLN A 50 18.63 2.73 10.46
C GLN A 50 18.04 2.60 11.86
N LEU A 51 16.72 2.39 11.98
CA LEU A 51 16.04 2.19 13.27
C LEU A 51 16.57 0.97 14.00
N LEU A 52 16.89 -0.11 13.29
CA LEU A 52 17.53 -1.29 13.87
C LEU A 52 18.94 -1.00 14.38
N GLU A 53 19.72 -0.19 13.64
CA GLU A 53 21.08 0.22 14.04
C GLU A 53 21.05 1.18 15.25
N GLU A 54 20.16 2.15 15.25
CA GLU A 54 19.96 3.09 16.35
C GLU A 54 19.46 2.41 17.63
N GLY A 55 18.69 1.34 17.48
CA GLY A 55 18.22 0.52 18.61
C GLY A 55 17.34 1.30 19.59
N GLU A 56 17.65 1.17 20.87
CA GLU A 56 16.92 1.86 21.95
C GLU A 56 17.26 3.36 22.04
N ASP A 57 18.35 3.77 21.40
CA ASP A 57 18.81 5.16 21.37
C ASP A 57 18.22 5.95 20.19
N THR A 58 17.29 5.37 19.41
CA THR A 58 16.64 6.07 18.31
C THR A 58 15.91 7.31 18.80
N PRO A 59 16.03 8.46 18.11
CA PRO A 59 15.22 9.63 18.42
C PRO A 59 13.78 9.52 17.90
N ALA A 60 13.47 8.50 17.07
CA ALA A 60 12.16 8.35 16.45
C ALA A 60 11.11 7.84 17.46
N ASP A 61 9.99 8.52 17.52
CA ASP A 61 8.81 8.11 18.29
C ASP A 61 7.89 7.19 17.47
N VAL A 62 7.77 7.47 16.16
CA VAL A 62 6.86 6.78 15.25
C VAL A 62 7.58 6.42 13.96
N PHE A 63 7.32 5.21 13.47
CA PHE A 63 7.71 4.77 12.13
C PHE A 63 6.49 4.69 11.23
N PHE A 64 6.45 5.52 10.18
CA PHE A 64 5.43 5.51 9.15
C PHE A 64 5.96 4.78 7.92
N SER A 65 5.62 3.53 7.80
CA SER A 65 6.15 2.64 6.75
C SER A 65 5.27 2.62 5.50
N GLN A 66 5.91 2.50 4.34
CA GLN A 66 5.25 2.26 3.06
C GLN A 66 4.66 0.84 2.92
N ASP A 67 5.14 -0.12 3.71
CA ASP A 67 4.70 -1.51 3.67
C ASP A 67 4.65 -2.16 5.06
N ALA A 68 3.81 -3.20 5.19
CA ALA A 68 3.64 -3.93 6.43
C ALA A 68 4.83 -4.83 6.77
N GLY A 69 5.65 -5.20 5.78
CA GLY A 69 6.82 -6.06 6.00
C GLY A 69 7.84 -5.38 6.90
N ALA A 70 8.15 -4.10 6.64
CA ALA A 70 9.05 -3.34 7.50
C ALA A 70 8.50 -3.13 8.91
N LEU A 71 7.18 -2.93 9.06
CA LEU A 71 6.53 -2.86 10.38
C LEU A 71 6.64 -4.18 11.14
N GLN A 72 6.47 -5.30 10.45
CA GLN A 72 6.60 -6.62 11.05
C GLN A 72 8.03 -6.89 11.50
N VAL A 73 9.03 -6.51 10.70
CA VAL A 73 10.45 -6.60 11.09
C VAL A 73 10.71 -5.79 12.37
N MET A 74 10.21 -4.56 12.45
CA MET A 74 10.34 -3.75 13.67
C MET A 74 9.73 -4.44 14.88
N GLN A 75 8.56 -5.05 14.73
CA GLN A 75 7.90 -5.81 15.80
C GLN A 75 8.71 -7.04 16.20
N ASP A 76 9.18 -7.84 15.25
CA ASP A 76 9.91 -9.08 15.49
C ASP A 76 11.26 -8.83 16.19
N GLU A 77 11.87 -7.68 15.90
CA GLU A 77 13.10 -7.21 16.57
C GLU A 77 12.83 -6.47 17.89
N GLY A 78 11.58 -6.44 18.35
CA GLY A 78 11.19 -5.84 19.63
C GLY A 78 11.35 -4.31 19.68
N ARG A 79 11.24 -3.64 18.54
CA ARG A 79 11.40 -2.18 18.40
C ARG A 79 10.10 -1.40 18.47
N THR A 80 8.97 -2.08 18.62
CA THR A 80 7.64 -1.47 18.66
C THR A 80 7.02 -1.59 20.04
N THR A 81 6.10 -0.68 20.35
CA THR A 81 5.29 -0.72 21.57
C THR A 81 3.86 -1.12 21.26
N ALA A 82 3.16 -1.69 22.24
CA ALA A 82 1.75 -2.04 22.07
C ALA A 82 0.88 -0.77 21.93
N LEU A 83 0.02 -0.77 20.92
CA LEU A 83 -0.94 0.31 20.70
C LEU A 83 -2.17 0.15 21.61
N PRO A 84 -2.86 1.23 21.98
CA PRO A 84 -4.11 1.19 22.71
C PRO A 84 -5.19 0.37 21.96
N GLN A 85 -6.08 -0.28 22.71
CA GLN A 85 -7.09 -1.19 22.15
C GLN A 85 -8.12 -0.50 21.27
N ASP A 86 -8.44 0.75 21.52
CA ASP A 86 -9.30 1.59 20.69
C ASP A 86 -8.68 1.88 19.33
N VAL A 87 -7.39 2.20 19.30
CA VAL A 87 -6.60 2.37 18.05
C VAL A 87 -6.59 1.06 17.24
N ILE A 88 -6.29 -0.06 17.89
CA ILE A 88 -6.23 -1.36 17.24
C ILE A 88 -7.59 -1.74 16.63
N LYS A 89 -8.69 -1.50 17.36
CA LYS A 89 -10.04 -1.85 16.91
C LYS A 89 -10.56 -0.98 15.76
N ALA A 90 -10.00 0.20 15.57
CA ALA A 90 -10.34 1.07 14.45
C ALA A 90 -9.93 0.48 13.09
N VAL A 91 -8.96 -0.47 13.08
CA VAL A 91 -8.44 -1.08 11.85
C VAL A 91 -8.86 -2.54 11.75
N PRO A 92 -9.40 -3.02 10.60
CA PRO A 92 -9.73 -4.43 10.41
C PRO A 92 -8.54 -5.36 10.68
N ALA A 93 -8.81 -6.55 11.23
CA ALA A 93 -7.76 -7.48 11.68
C ALA A 93 -6.73 -7.85 10.61
N LYS A 94 -7.14 -7.91 9.34
CA LYS A 94 -6.26 -8.21 8.20
C LYS A 94 -5.26 -7.10 7.86
N PHE A 95 -5.44 -5.90 8.40
CA PHE A 95 -4.60 -4.72 8.14
C PHE A 95 -3.89 -4.21 9.38
N ARG A 96 -3.66 -5.06 10.37
CA ARG A 96 -2.97 -4.72 11.61
C ARG A 96 -2.17 -5.89 12.14
N SER A 97 -1.22 -5.60 13.02
CA SER A 97 -0.49 -6.63 13.77
C SER A 97 -1.44 -7.49 14.61
N ALA A 98 -1.24 -8.81 14.59
CA ALA A 98 -1.96 -9.74 15.47
C ALA A 98 -1.69 -9.46 16.95
N GLN A 99 -0.50 -8.92 17.28
CA GLN A 99 -0.10 -8.54 18.63
C GLN A 99 -0.41 -7.06 18.96
N GLY A 100 -1.02 -6.32 18.03
CA GLY A 100 -1.42 -4.93 18.26
C GLY A 100 -0.26 -3.93 18.33
N GLN A 101 0.84 -4.20 17.63
CA GLN A 101 2.04 -3.37 17.68
C GLN A 101 2.23 -2.49 16.43
N TRP A 102 1.40 -2.64 15.43
CA TRP A 102 1.30 -1.73 14.29
C TRP A 102 -0.11 -1.78 13.68
N VAL A 103 -0.48 -0.70 13.00
CA VAL A 103 -1.77 -0.56 12.30
C VAL A 103 -1.56 -0.04 10.89
N GLY A 104 -2.36 -0.54 9.94
CA GLY A 104 -2.42 -0.02 8.59
C GLY A 104 -3.21 1.28 8.52
N THR A 105 -2.73 2.22 7.71
CA THR A 105 -3.40 3.51 7.44
C THR A 105 -4.01 3.55 6.05
N SER A 106 -3.37 2.91 5.07
CA SER A 106 -3.86 2.82 3.71
C SER A 106 -3.47 1.51 3.06
N GLY A 107 -4.31 1.00 2.17
CA GLY A 107 -4.09 -0.24 1.44
C GLY A 107 -4.05 0.00 -0.07
N ARG A 108 -3.09 -0.63 -0.74
CA ARG A 108 -2.99 -0.70 -2.19
C ARG A 108 -3.25 -2.14 -2.61
N ALA A 109 -4.45 -2.40 -3.13
CA ALA A 109 -4.82 -3.72 -3.61
C ALA A 109 -4.46 -3.89 -5.08
N ARG A 110 -3.81 -5.01 -5.41
CA ARG A 110 -3.71 -5.48 -6.80
C ARG A 110 -5.06 -6.04 -7.20
N VAL A 111 -5.48 -5.70 -8.40
CA VAL A 111 -6.75 -6.16 -8.98
C VAL A 111 -6.56 -6.45 -10.47
N MET A 112 -7.50 -7.20 -11.05
CA MET A 112 -7.78 -7.12 -12.47
C MET A 112 -8.59 -5.87 -12.75
N VAL A 113 -8.23 -5.10 -13.79
CA VAL A 113 -9.16 -4.22 -14.47
C VAL A 113 -9.56 -4.87 -15.78
N TYR A 114 -10.83 -4.87 -16.15
CA TYR A 114 -11.32 -5.51 -17.38
C TYR A 114 -12.24 -4.60 -18.17
N ASN A 115 -12.26 -4.75 -19.48
CA ASN A 115 -13.17 -4.03 -20.36
C ASN A 115 -14.57 -4.64 -20.27
N THR A 116 -15.55 -3.86 -19.83
CA THR A 116 -16.94 -4.32 -19.57
C THR A 116 -17.75 -4.54 -20.85
N ASP A 117 -17.31 -4.00 -21.99
CA ASP A 117 -17.96 -4.19 -23.29
C ASP A 117 -17.48 -5.49 -23.97
N GLN A 118 -16.27 -5.95 -23.65
CA GLN A 118 -15.64 -7.11 -24.27
C GLN A 118 -15.74 -8.38 -23.44
N VAL A 119 -15.73 -8.27 -22.09
CA VAL A 119 -15.67 -9.40 -21.17
C VAL A 119 -16.81 -9.34 -20.17
N GLN A 120 -17.53 -10.44 -20.00
CA GLN A 120 -18.50 -10.58 -18.92
C GLN A 120 -17.77 -10.87 -17.61
N ARG A 121 -18.24 -10.32 -16.50
CA ARG A 121 -17.64 -10.55 -15.18
C ARG A 121 -17.57 -12.04 -14.81
N SER A 122 -18.56 -12.84 -15.26
CA SER A 122 -18.62 -14.29 -15.05
C SER A 122 -17.52 -15.07 -15.76
N ASP A 123 -16.93 -14.49 -16.81
CA ASP A 123 -15.92 -15.15 -17.65
C ASP A 123 -14.49 -14.82 -17.21
N LEU A 124 -14.35 -13.94 -16.23
CA LEU A 124 -13.05 -13.56 -15.66
C LEU A 124 -12.40 -14.76 -14.96
N PRO A 125 -11.06 -14.89 -15.05
CA PRO A 125 -10.35 -15.98 -14.42
C PRO A 125 -10.38 -15.85 -12.89
N SER A 126 -10.50 -16.97 -12.21
CA SER A 126 -10.52 -17.03 -10.73
C SER A 126 -9.14 -16.94 -10.09
N SER A 127 -8.06 -17.08 -10.87
CA SER A 127 -6.68 -16.98 -10.39
C SER A 127 -5.82 -16.18 -11.37
N VAL A 128 -4.79 -15.54 -10.85
CA VAL A 128 -3.81 -14.83 -11.69
C VAL A 128 -3.04 -15.80 -12.59
N GLN A 129 -2.87 -17.03 -12.15
CA GLN A 129 -2.22 -18.10 -12.94
C GLN A 129 -3.06 -18.45 -14.18
N ALA A 130 -4.38 -18.40 -14.12
CA ALA A 130 -5.26 -18.70 -15.24
C ALA A 130 -5.18 -17.67 -16.38
N LEU A 131 -4.54 -16.52 -16.19
CA LEU A 131 -4.25 -15.57 -17.26
C LEU A 131 -3.26 -16.11 -18.32
N THR A 132 -2.62 -17.23 -18.06
CA THR A 132 -1.79 -17.96 -19.04
C THR A 132 -2.58 -18.88 -19.95
N ASP A 133 -3.88 -19.03 -19.72
CA ASP A 133 -4.75 -19.82 -20.60
C ASP A 133 -4.80 -19.22 -22.01
N PRO A 134 -4.80 -20.04 -23.08
CA PRO A 134 -4.93 -19.55 -24.46
C PRO A 134 -6.14 -18.65 -24.73
N ALA A 135 -7.20 -18.75 -23.93
CA ALA A 135 -8.36 -17.86 -24.02
C ALA A 135 -7.98 -16.37 -23.79
N TRP A 136 -6.89 -16.10 -23.08
CA TRP A 136 -6.39 -14.76 -22.80
C TRP A 136 -5.19 -14.36 -23.67
N GLN A 137 -4.90 -15.08 -24.73
CA GLN A 137 -3.76 -14.79 -25.60
C GLN A 137 -3.87 -13.38 -26.20
N GLY A 138 -2.83 -12.59 -25.97
CA GLY A 138 -2.75 -11.19 -26.45
C GLY A 138 -3.70 -10.21 -25.75
N ALA A 139 -4.50 -10.68 -24.79
CA ALA A 139 -5.59 -9.93 -24.17
C ALA A 139 -5.24 -9.30 -22.81
N VAL A 140 -4.04 -9.57 -22.26
CA VAL A 140 -3.63 -9.17 -20.91
C VAL A 140 -2.57 -8.09 -20.95
N GLY A 141 -2.76 -6.99 -20.19
CA GLY A 141 -1.79 -5.91 -19.99
C GLY A 141 -1.07 -5.99 -18.64
N ILE A 142 0.25 -5.81 -18.68
CA ILE A 142 1.11 -5.68 -17.49
C ILE A 142 2.09 -4.53 -17.64
N ALA A 143 2.63 -4.02 -16.53
CA ALA A 143 3.71 -3.00 -16.52
C ALA A 143 4.96 -3.56 -15.82
N PRO A 144 5.83 -4.32 -16.51
CA PRO A 144 6.88 -5.11 -15.89
C PRO A 144 7.99 -4.27 -15.23
N THR A 145 8.18 -3.02 -15.65
CA THR A 145 9.17 -2.10 -15.07
C THR A 145 8.61 -1.25 -13.93
N ASN A 146 7.30 -1.31 -13.70
CA ASN A 146 6.65 -0.55 -12.63
C ASN A 146 6.87 -1.23 -11.28
N ALA A 147 7.19 -0.44 -10.25
CA ALA A 147 7.50 -0.93 -8.91
C ALA A 147 6.36 -1.78 -8.30
N SER A 148 5.09 -1.45 -8.59
CA SER A 148 3.96 -2.22 -8.07
C SER A 148 3.85 -3.63 -8.66
N PHE A 149 4.22 -3.81 -9.95
CA PHE A 149 4.29 -5.12 -10.56
C PHE A 149 5.49 -5.91 -10.05
N GLN A 150 6.65 -5.26 -9.87
CA GLN A 150 7.84 -5.89 -9.31
C GLN A 150 7.60 -6.39 -7.88
N SER A 151 6.93 -5.59 -7.04
CA SER A 151 6.51 -6.00 -5.70
C SER A 151 5.56 -7.19 -5.73
N PHE A 152 4.63 -7.22 -6.69
CA PHE A 152 3.74 -8.34 -6.91
C PHE A 152 4.50 -9.62 -7.29
N VAL A 153 5.44 -9.55 -8.22
CA VAL A 153 6.29 -10.69 -8.60
C VAL A 153 7.14 -11.16 -7.42
N THR A 154 7.67 -10.24 -6.61
CA THR A 154 8.38 -10.58 -5.38
C THR A 154 7.48 -11.36 -4.40
N ALA A 155 6.25 -10.92 -4.20
CA ALA A 155 5.28 -11.63 -3.37
C ALA A 155 4.93 -13.02 -3.93
N MET A 156 4.81 -13.18 -5.25
CA MET A 156 4.65 -14.48 -5.90
C MET A 156 5.84 -15.40 -5.58
N ARG A 157 7.07 -14.91 -5.70
CA ARG A 157 8.29 -15.68 -5.38
C ARG A 157 8.29 -16.17 -3.94
N MET A 158 7.88 -15.32 -3.00
CA MET A 158 7.80 -15.67 -1.58
C MET A 158 6.68 -16.68 -1.29
N THR A 159 5.58 -16.63 -2.02
CA THR A 159 4.38 -17.43 -1.76
C THR A 159 4.36 -18.75 -2.53
N LEU A 160 4.69 -18.71 -3.83
CA LEU A 160 4.64 -19.85 -4.75
C LEU A 160 6.03 -20.48 -5.00
N GLY A 161 7.10 -19.77 -4.65
CA GLY A 161 8.48 -20.14 -4.94
C GLY A 161 9.00 -19.60 -6.27
N GLU A 162 10.31 -19.62 -6.40
CA GLU A 162 11.04 -19.06 -7.56
C GLU A 162 10.64 -19.76 -8.87
N GLU A 163 10.63 -21.10 -8.87
CA GLU A 163 10.36 -21.90 -10.07
C GLU A 163 8.94 -21.64 -10.63
N GLN A 164 7.90 -21.67 -9.78
CA GLN A 164 6.53 -21.46 -10.22
C GLN A 164 6.31 -20.02 -10.71
N THR A 165 6.95 -19.04 -10.07
CA THR A 165 6.88 -17.64 -10.50
C THR A 165 7.54 -17.44 -11.86
N GLN A 166 8.71 -18.05 -12.08
CA GLN A 166 9.39 -18.00 -13.36
C GLN A 166 8.54 -18.65 -14.46
N GLN A 167 7.98 -19.84 -14.20
CA GLN A 167 7.10 -20.54 -15.14
C GLN A 167 5.88 -19.70 -15.51
N TRP A 168 5.28 -19.01 -14.54
CA TRP A 168 4.16 -18.11 -14.80
C TRP A 168 4.55 -16.94 -15.71
N LEU A 169 5.69 -16.28 -15.43
CA LEU A 169 6.18 -15.16 -16.25
C LEU A 169 6.50 -15.61 -17.69
N GLU A 170 7.14 -16.75 -17.85
CA GLU A 170 7.45 -17.34 -19.17
C GLU A 170 6.15 -17.69 -19.93
N ALA A 171 5.16 -18.26 -19.23
CA ALA A 171 3.86 -18.57 -19.82
C ALA A 171 3.08 -17.31 -20.21
N MET A 172 3.14 -16.23 -19.43
CA MET A 172 2.56 -14.93 -19.79
C MET A 172 3.20 -14.37 -21.06
N VAL A 173 4.52 -14.47 -21.20
CA VAL A 173 5.23 -14.06 -22.42
C VAL A 173 4.83 -14.91 -23.61
N ALA A 174 4.76 -16.25 -23.43
CA ALA A 174 4.32 -17.17 -24.48
C ALA A 174 2.86 -16.94 -24.88
N ASN A 175 2.04 -16.39 -23.98
CA ASN A 175 0.64 -16.02 -24.22
C ASN A 175 0.46 -14.58 -24.75
N ASP A 176 1.52 -13.99 -25.30
CA ASP A 176 1.51 -12.65 -25.92
C ASP A 176 1.05 -11.53 -24.96
N VAL A 177 1.48 -11.57 -23.70
CA VAL A 177 1.15 -10.50 -22.74
C VAL A 177 1.61 -9.14 -23.26
N GLN A 178 0.72 -8.15 -23.22
CA GLN A 178 0.98 -6.79 -23.67
C GLN A 178 1.69 -5.99 -22.56
N ARG A 179 2.76 -5.28 -22.93
CA ARG A 179 3.60 -4.54 -21.98
C ARG A 179 3.37 -3.06 -22.08
N PHE A 180 3.14 -2.44 -20.93
CA PHE A 180 2.90 -1.00 -20.78
C PHE A 180 3.92 -0.39 -19.82
N GLU A 181 4.03 0.93 -19.85
CA GLU A 181 4.97 1.67 -19.02
C GLU A 181 4.56 1.71 -17.55
N ASN A 182 3.25 1.86 -17.29
CA ASN A 182 2.70 2.03 -15.94
C ASN A 182 1.22 1.59 -15.86
N ASN A 183 0.64 1.64 -14.64
CA ASN A 183 -0.75 1.24 -14.40
C ASN A 183 -1.76 2.12 -15.14
N THR A 184 -1.49 3.43 -15.27
CA THR A 184 -2.38 4.35 -16.02
C THR A 184 -2.47 3.95 -17.49
N ALA A 185 -1.34 3.64 -18.11
CA ALA A 185 -1.31 3.20 -19.50
C ALA A 185 -2.05 1.86 -19.72
N ILE A 186 -1.98 0.94 -18.76
CA ILE A 186 -2.77 -0.30 -18.78
C ILE A 186 -4.27 0.03 -18.71
N LEU A 187 -4.69 0.86 -17.76
CA LEU A 187 -6.08 1.25 -17.59
C LEU A 187 -6.63 1.93 -18.85
N ASP A 188 -5.86 2.84 -19.44
CA ASP A 188 -6.24 3.52 -20.68
C ASP A 188 -6.40 2.52 -21.85
N ALA A 189 -5.50 1.54 -21.95
CA ALA A 189 -5.58 0.49 -22.97
C ALA A 189 -6.81 -0.42 -22.78
N VAL A 190 -7.15 -0.76 -21.54
CA VAL A 190 -8.37 -1.53 -21.22
C VAL A 190 -9.62 -0.71 -21.54
N ASN A 191 -9.70 0.57 -21.16
CA ASN A 191 -10.81 1.44 -21.50
C ASN A 191 -10.98 1.59 -23.02
N ALA A 192 -9.88 1.65 -23.76
CA ALA A 192 -9.89 1.76 -25.21
C ALA A 192 -10.16 0.42 -25.94
N GLY A 193 -10.27 -0.70 -25.21
CA GLY A 193 -10.48 -2.03 -25.79
C GLY A 193 -9.26 -2.60 -26.52
N GLN A 194 -8.06 -2.09 -26.25
CA GLN A 194 -6.81 -2.60 -26.84
C GLN A 194 -6.37 -3.92 -26.17
N VAL A 195 -6.66 -4.07 -24.89
CA VAL A 195 -6.55 -5.32 -24.13
C VAL A 195 -7.84 -5.53 -23.34
N GLU A 196 -8.17 -6.79 -23.09
CA GLU A 196 -9.41 -7.16 -22.40
C GLU A 196 -9.29 -7.03 -20.88
N VAL A 197 -8.11 -7.34 -20.33
CA VAL A 197 -7.79 -7.28 -18.91
C VAL A 197 -6.41 -6.68 -18.67
N GLY A 198 -6.23 -6.10 -17.50
CA GLY A 198 -4.94 -5.59 -17.04
C GLY A 198 -4.71 -5.84 -15.55
N LEU A 199 -3.46 -5.95 -15.14
CA LEU A 199 -3.07 -6.07 -13.73
C LEU A 199 -2.61 -4.72 -13.23
N VAL A 200 -3.41 -4.10 -12.35
CA VAL A 200 -3.18 -2.73 -11.85
C VAL A 200 -3.39 -2.65 -10.33
N ASN A 201 -3.06 -1.51 -9.74
CA ASN A 201 -3.55 -1.17 -8.41
C ASN A 201 -4.98 -0.61 -8.52
N HIS A 202 -5.83 -0.95 -7.56
CA HIS A 202 -7.28 -0.66 -7.61
C HIS A 202 -7.60 0.83 -7.73
N TYR A 203 -6.82 1.71 -7.09
CA TYR A 203 -7.13 3.15 -6.98
C TYR A 203 -7.01 3.91 -8.31
N TYR A 204 -6.21 3.45 -9.27
CA TYR A 204 -6.11 4.10 -10.58
C TYR A 204 -7.45 4.17 -11.31
N TRP A 205 -8.29 3.16 -11.12
CA TRP A 205 -9.64 3.18 -11.69
C TRP A 205 -10.50 4.27 -11.05
N TYR A 206 -10.44 4.42 -9.73
CA TYR A 206 -11.22 5.44 -9.01
C TYR A 206 -10.76 6.85 -9.34
N GLU A 207 -9.45 7.09 -9.43
CA GLU A 207 -8.87 8.36 -9.86
C GLU A 207 -9.35 8.73 -11.27
N LYS A 208 -9.28 7.80 -12.23
CA LYS A 208 -9.74 8.00 -13.59
C LYS A 208 -11.25 8.23 -13.68
N ALA A 209 -12.03 7.48 -12.91
CA ALA A 209 -13.47 7.64 -12.82
C ALA A 209 -13.88 8.98 -12.18
N ALA A 210 -13.12 9.50 -11.24
CA ALA A 210 -13.33 10.85 -10.69
C ALA A 210 -13.04 11.96 -11.72
N GLU A 211 -12.05 11.73 -12.60
CA GLU A 211 -11.70 12.66 -13.68
C GLU A 211 -12.74 12.66 -14.82
N LEU A 212 -13.14 11.48 -15.28
CA LEU A 212 -13.95 11.32 -16.51
C LEU A 212 -15.45 11.14 -16.25
N GLY A 213 -15.84 10.81 -15.04
CA GLY A 213 -17.15 10.27 -14.68
C GLY A 213 -17.17 8.74 -14.76
N ALA A 214 -17.66 8.08 -13.73
CA ALA A 214 -17.71 6.61 -13.67
C ALA A 214 -18.55 5.99 -14.80
N GLU A 215 -19.58 6.69 -15.25
CA GLU A 215 -20.45 6.30 -16.36
C GLU A 215 -19.75 6.31 -17.74
N ASN A 216 -18.61 6.99 -17.85
CA ASN A 216 -17.81 7.06 -19.06
C ASN A 216 -16.66 6.03 -19.09
N MET A 217 -16.52 5.24 -18.01
CA MET A 217 -15.53 4.17 -17.95
C MET A 217 -16.05 2.92 -18.66
N ALA A 218 -15.31 2.44 -19.65
CA ALA A 218 -15.57 1.14 -20.30
C ALA A 218 -14.89 -0.03 -19.56
N SER A 219 -14.56 0.16 -18.30
CA SER A 219 -13.84 -0.82 -17.47
C SER A 219 -14.37 -0.87 -16.05
N ALA A 220 -14.04 -1.96 -15.36
CA ALA A 220 -14.29 -2.13 -13.94
C ALA A 220 -13.17 -2.94 -13.28
N ASN A 221 -12.97 -2.71 -11.99
CA ASN A 221 -12.08 -3.56 -11.18
C ASN A 221 -12.76 -4.89 -10.84
N ALA A 222 -11.98 -5.95 -10.81
CA ALA A 222 -12.40 -7.27 -10.33
C ALA A 222 -11.27 -7.92 -9.52
N GLU A 223 -11.66 -8.66 -8.50
CA GLU A 223 -10.75 -9.49 -7.71
C GLU A 223 -10.74 -10.92 -8.25
N PHE A 224 -9.63 -11.62 -8.07
CA PHE A 224 -9.55 -13.06 -8.22
C PHE A 224 -10.26 -13.77 -7.06
N ALA A 225 -10.27 -15.09 -7.04
CA ALA A 225 -10.83 -15.82 -5.92
C ALA A 225 -10.14 -15.47 -4.59
N PRO A 226 -10.86 -15.53 -3.46
CA PRO A 226 -10.27 -15.26 -2.16
C PRO A 226 -9.02 -16.10 -1.89
N GLY A 227 -7.93 -15.44 -1.46
CA GLY A 227 -6.65 -16.09 -1.21
C GLY A 227 -5.72 -16.22 -2.42
N ASP A 228 -6.15 -15.80 -3.61
CA ASP A 228 -5.26 -15.75 -4.77
C ASP A 228 -4.21 -14.64 -4.60
N ILE A 229 -2.97 -14.94 -5.00
CA ILE A 229 -1.85 -13.98 -4.92
C ILE A 229 -2.09 -12.75 -5.82
N GLY A 230 -2.93 -12.85 -6.83
CA GLY A 230 -3.36 -11.74 -7.68
C GLY A 230 -4.09 -10.63 -6.92
N ASN A 231 -4.64 -10.95 -5.75
CA ASN A 231 -5.28 -10.00 -4.83
C ASN A 231 -4.31 -9.44 -3.77
N LEU A 232 -3.02 -9.34 -4.09
CA LEU A 232 -2.03 -8.81 -3.14
C LEU A 232 -2.44 -7.42 -2.64
N VAL A 233 -2.43 -7.26 -1.32
CA VAL A 233 -2.63 -5.96 -0.67
C VAL A 233 -1.35 -5.54 0.01
N ASN A 234 -0.82 -4.39 -0.41
CA ASN A 234 0.26 -3.70 0.27
C ASN A 234 -0.33 -2.67 1.22
N VAL A 235 0.02 -2.78 2.49
CA VAL A 235 -0.47 -1.91 3.55
C VAL A 235 0.65 -0.97 3.98
N ALA A 236 0.42 0.34 3.86
CA ALA A 236 1.21 1.34 4.56
C ALA A 236 0.64 1.50 5.96
N GLY A 237 1.49 1.74 6.95
CA GLY A 237 1.02 1.80 8.32
C GLY A 237 2.01 2.42 9.30
N LEU A 238 1.61 2.44 10.55
CA LEU A 238 2.29 3.12 11.65
C LEU A 238 2.62 2.13 12.78
N ALA A 239 3.83 2.25 13.29
CA ALA A 239 4.24 1.65 14.56
C ALA A 239 4.74 2.76 15.49
N VAL A 240 4.40 2.66 16.77
CA VAL A 240 4.97 3.50 17.83
C VAL A 240 6.21 2.80 18.37
N LEU A 241 7.32 3.50 18.34
CA LEU A 241 8.62 3.01 18.80
C LEU A 241 8.85 3.40 20.26
N GLN A 242 8.43 4.62 20.63
CA GLN A 242 8.50 5.14 22.00
C GLN A 242 7.10 5.57 22.44
N ALA A 243 6.56 4.87 23.45
CA ALA A 243 5.22 5.11 23.93
C ALA A 243 5.09 6.50 24.56
N SER A 244 4.21 7.34 24.01
CA SER A 244 3.88 8.66 24.54
C SER A 244 2.46 9.05 24.12
N ASP A 245 1.87 10.02 24.82
CA ASP A 245 0.56 10.56 24.46
C ASP A 245 0.58 11.23 23.09
N PRO A 246 1.60 12.04 22.71
CA PRO A 246 1.72 12.60 21.37
C PRO A 246 1.80 11.53 20.26
N ALA A 247 2.59 10.46 20.45
CA ALA A 247 2.70 9.38 19.49
C ALA A 247 1.37 8.65 19.28
N THR A 248 0.64 8.37 20.37
CA THR A 248 -0.69 7.78 20.31
C THR A 248 -1.70 8.70 19.61
N ALA A 249 -1.66 10.00 19.93
CA ALA A 249 -2.52 11.00 19.28
C ALA A 249 -2.26 11.09 17.78
N PHE A 250 -0.99 11.04 17.36
CA PHE A 250 -0.61 11.04 15.95
C PHE A 250 -1.18 9.82 15.20
N VAL A 251 -1.00 8.62 15.74
CA VAL A 251 -1.56 7.39 15.13
C VAL A 251 -3.08 7.46 15.06
N THR A 252 -3.73 7.92 16.13
CA THR A 252 -5.19 8.08 16.17
C THR A 252 -5.67 9.06 15.12
N TYR A 253 -4.98 10.19 14.96
CA TYR A 253 -5.30 11.19 13.93
C TYR A 253 -5.20 10.61 12.52
N MET A 254 -4.11 9.89 12.21
CA MET A 254 -3.91 9.28 10.89
C MET A 254 -4.95 8.21 10.54
N LEU A 255 -5.67 7.68 11.53
CA LEU A 255 -6.80 6.75 11.36
C LEU A 255 -8.18 7.45 11.36
N SER A 256 -8.22 8.74 11.62
CA SER A 256 -9.47 9.52 11.67
C SER A 256 -10.05 9.80 10.29
N ASP A 257 -11.36 10.06 10.24
CA ASP A 257 -12.05 10.40 9.00
C ASP A 257 -11.42 11.56 8.23
N PRO A 258 -11.03 12.70 8.88
CA PRO A 258 -10.36 13.79 8.17
C PRO A 258 -9.05 13.39 7.47
N ALA A 259 -8.27 12.47 8.07
CA ALA A 259 -7.03 11.99 7.47
C ALA A 259 -7.26 10.92 6.40
N GLN A 260 -8.37 10.19 6.47
CA GLN A 260 -8.71 9.13 5.51
C GLN A 260 -9.47 9.65 4.29
N GLU A 261 -10.09 10.82 4.40
CA GLU A 261 -10.78 11.51 3.30
C GLU A 261 -9.84 12.38 2.44
N TYR A 262 -8.61 12.64 2.92
CA TYR A 262 -7.57 13.36 2.18
C TYR A 262 -7.00 12.52 1.05
#